data_7327c7829bfa7d0bace67beca663d092
#
_entry.id   7327c7829bfa7d0bace67beca663d092
#
_cell.length_a   1.000
_cell.length_b   1.000
_cell.length_c   1.000
_cell.angle_alpha   90.00
_cell.angle_beta   90.00
_cell.angle_gamma   90.00
#
_symmetry.space_group_name_H-M   'P 1'
#
loop_
_entity.id
_entity.type
_entity.pdbx_description
1 polymer ?
#
loop_
_entity_poly.entity_id
_entity_poly.type
_entity_poly.pdbx_seq_one_letter_code
_entity_poly.pdbx_strand_id
1 'polypeptide(L)'
;MAKTYLGVSSKQTATALTAAKNVEINFFDGPAPAGSVGVQINHISPINKGEVVWTLGAEEVIFIGHLLNTGRLDFTRVIAFAGSEVKKPAYCKMTIGQQLSTLIEGNVTTGKSLRVINGNVMTGVKTSVDGFLGAHVTEVNVIPEGDDVHEIFGWIMPRFNQFSANRSYFSW
;
A
#
# COMPACT_ATOMS: atom_id res chain seq x y z
N MET A 1 -17.90 -19.45 19.77
CA MET A 1 -17.33 -19.15 18.47
C MET A 1 -16.90 -17.68 18.51
N ALA A 2 -15.67 -17.36 18.11
CA ALA A 2 -15.23 -15.97 18.10
C ALA A 2 -16.04 -15.17 17.05
N LYS A 3 -16.41 -13.93 17.37
CA LYS A 3 -17.03 -13.05 16.39
C LYS A 3 -16.00 -12.60 15.36
N THR A 4 -16.40 -12.63 14.10
CA THR A 4 -15.55 -12.19 12.97
C THR A 4 -16.20 -10.98 12.33
N TYR A 5 -15.44 -9.91 12.22
CA TYR A 5 -15.87 -8.64 11.63
C TYR A 5 -15.12 -8.39 10.32
N LEU A 6 -15.81 -7.83 9.34
CA LEU A 6 -15.21 -7.38 8.08
C LEU A 6 -15.46 -5.88 7.93
N GLY A 7 -14.40 -5.09 8.00
CA GLY A 7 -14.44 -3.65 7.70
C GLY A 7 -14.31 -3.40 6.20
N VAL A 8 -15.27 -2.70 5.62
CA VAL A 8 -15.32 -2.43 4.18
C VAL A 8 -15.59 -0.95 3.94
N SER A 9 -14.98 -0.37 2.90
CA SER A 9 -15.34 0.99 2.48
C SER A 9 -16.79 1.04 2.00
N SER A 10 -17.53 2.08 2.37
CA SER A 10 -18.90 2.31 1.88
C SER A 10 -18.97 2.42 0.34
N LYS A 11 -17.84 2.76 -0.30
CA LYS A 11 -17.70 2.87 -1.74
C LYS A 11 -17.26 1.57 -2.42
N GLN A 12 -17.11 0.49 -1.65
CA GLN A 12 -16.68 -0.80 -2.20
C GLN A 12 -17.80 -1.46 -3.00
N THR A 13 -17.47 -1.87 -4.22
CA THR A 13 -18.40 -2.49 -5.17
C THR A 13 -18.11 -3.99 -5.40
N ALA A 14 -17.01 -4.53 -4.84
CA ALA A 14 -16.65 -5.92 -5.02
C ALA A 14 -17.61 -6.85 -4.27
N THR A 15 -18.39 -7.64 -5.02
CA THR A 15 -19.40 -8.55 -4.48
C THR A 15 -18.82 -9.58 -3.52
N ALA A 16 -17.56 -10.00 -3.75
CA ALA A 16 -16.86 -10.94 -2.86
C ALA A 16 -16.74 -10.43 -1.43
N LEU A 17 -16.59 -9.12 -1.23
CA LEU A 17 -16.50 -8.48 0.08
C LEU A 17 -17.89 -8.13 0.65
N THR A 18 -18.77 -7.58 -0.19
CA THR A 18 -20.09 -7.11 0.25
C THR A 18 -21.10 -8.24 0.51
N ALA A 19 -20.86 -9.43 -0.04
CA ALA A 19 -21.68 -10.63 0.16
C ALA A 19 -20.95 -11.74 0.93
N ALA A 20 -19.91 -11.41 1.69
CA ALA A 20 -19.17 -12.38 2.50
C ALA A 20 -20.09 -13.02 3.55
N LYS A 21 -19.95 -14.34 3.73
CA LYS A 21 -20.76 -15.14 4.66
C LYS A 21 -20.01 -15.40 5.96
N ASN A 22 -20.78 -15.61 7.05
CA ASN A 22 -20.25 -15.93 8.38
C ASN A 22 -19.39 -14.81 9.02
N VAL A 23 -19.53 -13.58 8.54
CA VAL A 23 -18.88 -12.40 9.08
C VAL A 23 -19.90 -11.28 9.26
N GLU A 24 -19.68 -10.41 10.24
CA GLU A 24 -20.44 -9.17 10.39
C GLU A 24 -19.78 -8.08 9.57
N ILE A 25 -20.47 -7.60 8.52
CA ILE A 25 -19.94 -6.59 7.63
C ILE A 25 -20.21 -5.20 8.18
N ASN A 26 -19.17 -4.41 8.37
CA ASN A 26 -19.23 -3.04 8.84
C ASN A 26 -18.70 -2.09 7.76
N PHE A 27 -19.52 -1.12 7.37
CA PHE A 27 -19.15 -0.13 6.35
C PHE A 27 -18.57 1.11 7.00
N PHE A 28 -17.42 1.55 6.48
CA PHE A 28 -16.73 2.75 6.93
C PHE A 28 -16.64 3.77 5.80
N ASP A 29 -16.86 5.04 6.15
CA ASP A 29 -16.64 6.18 5.27
C ASP A 29 -15.95 7.31 6.06
N GLY A 30 -15.20 8.14 5.36
CA GLY A 30 -14.53 9.28 5.95
C GLY A 30 -13.11 9.47 5.43
N PRO A 31 -12.45 10.57 5.86
CA PRO A 31 -11.05 10.82 5.57
C PRO A 31 -10.14 9.85 6.33
N ALA A 32 -8.84 9.84 6.00
CA ALA A 32 -7.86 9.16 6.84
C ALA A 32 -7.97 9.69 8.29
N PRO A 33 -7.99 8.81 9.32
CA PRO A 33 -7.59 7.40 9.30
C PRO A 33 -8.74 6.37 9.29
N ALA A 34 -9.90 6.67 8.69
CA ALA A 34 -11.05 5.75 8.67
C ALA A 34 -10.71 4.34 8.11
N GLY A 35 -9.72 4.24 7.22
CA GLY A 35 -9.22 2.96 6.70
C GLY A 35 -8.29 2.19 7.65
N SER A 36 -7.89 2.77 8.77
CA SER A 36 -7.00 2.09 9.73
C SER A 36 -7.76 1.04 10.53
N VAL A 37 -7.24 -0.18 10.57
CA VAL A 37 -7.87 -1.30 11.28
C VAL A 37 -8.02 -1.01 12.79
N GLY A 38 -7.08 -0.31 13.40
CA GLY A 38 -7.18 0.09 14.82
C GLY A 38 -8.35 1.02 15.09
N VAL A 39 -8.62 1.96 14.19
CA VAL A 39 -9.80 2.85 14.28
C VAL A 39 -11.08 2.05 14.11
N GLN A 40 -11.12 1.14 13.16
CA GLN A 40 -12.28 0.28 12.91
C GLN A 40 -12.59 -0.60 14.13
N ILE A 41 -11.57 -1.22 14.74
CA ILE A 41 -11.72 -2.00 15.98
C ILE A 41 -12.30 -1.14 17.10
N ASN A 42 -11.78 0.07 17.29
CA ASN A 42 -12.27 0.95 18.34
C ASN A 42 -13.76 1.33 18.19
N HIS A 43 -14.25 1.40 16.95
CA HIS A 43 -15.66 1.69 16.68
C HIS A 43 -16.57 0.46 16.75
N ILE A 44 -16.07 -0.73 16.40
CA ILE A 44 -16.88 -1.96 16.38
C ILE A 44 -16.89 -2.63 17.75
N SER A 45 -15.71 -2.86 18.31
CA SER A 45 -15.51 -3.59 19.57
C SER A 45 -14.18 -3.16 20.20
N PRO A 46 -14.18 -2.09 21.01
CA PRO A 46 -12.98 -1.62 21.67
C PRO A 46 -12.32 -2.71 22.51
N ILE A 47 -11.00 -2.79 22.47
CA ILE A 47 -10.22 -3.80 23.18
C ILE A 47 -9.93 -3.32 24.60
N ASN A 48 -10.24 -4.14 25.60
CA ASN A 48 -9.91 -3.91 26.99
C ASN A 48 -8.63 -4.65 27.39
N LYS A 49 -8.10 -4.32 28.58
CA LYS A 49 -6.91 -4.99 29.11
C LYS A 49 -7.14 -6.50 29.24
N GLY A 50 -6.26 -7.29 28.63
CA GLY A 50 -6.33 -8.75 28.63
C GLY A 50 -7.07 -9.36 27.45
N GLU A 51 -7.75 -8.57 26.63
CA GLU A 51 -8.37 -9.04 25.38
C GLU A 51 -7.37 -9.05 24.23
N VAL A 52 -7.55 -9.99 23.30
CA VAL A 52 -6.70 -10.15 22.11
C VAL A 52 -7.60 -10.17 20.88
N VAL A 53 -7.23 -9.36 19.88
CA VAL A 53 -7.88 -9.33 18.57
C VAL A 53 -6.85 -9.65 17.50
N TRP A 54 -7.20 -10.56 16.62
CA TRP A 54 -6.41 -10.89 15.44
C TRP A 54 -6.95 -10.14 14.23
N THR A 55 -6.04 -9.56 13.45
CA THR A 55 -6.38 -8.86 12.22
C THR A 55 -5.72 -9.54 11.03
N LEU A 56 -6.46 -9.62 9.92
CA LEU A 56 -5.98 -10.19 8.66
C LEU A 56 -6.34 -9.23 7.52
N GLY A 57 -5.44 -9.00 6.60
CA GLY A 57 -5.74 -8.34 5.34
C GLY A 57 -6.43 -9.29 4.36
N ALA A 58 -7.02 -8.74 3.31
CA ALA A 58 -7.71 -9.53 2.30
C ALA A 58 -6.81 -10.55 1.61
N GLU A 59 -5.55 -10.21 1.40
CA GLU A 59 -4.58 -11.10 0.73
C GLU A 59 -4.17 -12.27 1.62
N GLU A 60 -3.98 -12.03 2.92
CA GLU A 60 -3.69 -13.11 3.88
C GLU A 60 -4.84 -14.11 3.95
N VAL A 61 -6.08 -13.63 3.87
CA VAL A 61 -7.27 -14.52 3.79
C VAL A 61 -7.23 -15.38 2.52
N ILE A 62 -6.81 -14.80 1.38
CA ILE A 62 -6.67 -15.55 0.13
C ILE A 62 -5.58 -16.62 0.27
N PHE A 63 -4.42 -16.32 0.84
CA PHE A 63 -3.34 -17.30 1.05
C PHE A 63 -3.77 -18.44 1.96
N ILE A 64 -4.45 -18.12 3.07
CA ILE A 64 -4.99 -19.12 4.00
C ILE A 64 -6.05 -20.00 3.29
N GLY A 65 -6.97 -19.37 2.57
CA GLY A 65 -8.00 -20.08 1.82
C GLY A 65 -7.42 -21.01 0.75
N HIS A 66 -6.40 -20.55 0.03
CA HIS A 66 -5.69 -21.40 -0.95
C HIS A 66 -5.00 -22.58 -0.29
N LEU A 67 -4.31 -22.36 0.82
CA LEU A 67 -3.67 -23.42 1.59
C LEU A 67 -4.68 -24.48 2.05
N LEU A 68 -5.81 -24.05 2.62
CA LEU A 68 -6.83 -24.97 3.14
C LEU A 68 -7.50 -25.79 2.02
N ASN A 69 -7.66 -25.19 0.84
CA ASN A 69 -8.31 -25.87 -0.30
C ASN A 69 -7.37 -26.79 -1.08
N THR A 70 -6.09 -26.46 -1.19
CA THR A 70 -5.14 -27.17 -2.07
C THR A 70 -4.03 -27.91 -1.33
N GLY A 71 -3.84 -27.62 -0.03
CA GLY A 71 -2.71 -28.12 0.76
C GLY A 71 -1.36 -27.50 0.39
N ARG A 72 -1.34 -26.45 -0.45
CA ARG A 72 -0.11 -25.77 -0.92
C ARG A 72 -0.17 -24.28 -0.64
N LEU A 73 0.95 -23.71 -0.21
CA LEU A 73 1.11 -22.27 -0.09
C LEU A 73 1.45 -21.66 -1.45
N ASP A 74 0.73 -20.59 -1.80
CA ASP A 74 1.04 -19.74 -2.95
C ASP A 74 1.06 -18.29 -2.46
N PHE A 75 2.25 -17.70 -2.42
CA PHE A 75 2.48 -16.32 -2.03
C PHE A 75 2.52 -15.35 -3.22
N THR A 76 1.96 -15.77 -4.35
CA THR A 76 1.81 -14.88 -5.50
C THR A 76 0.72 -13.85 -5.23
N ARG A 77 1.05 -12.59 -5.42
CA ARG A 77 0.15 -11.46 -5.23
C ARG A 77 0.18 -10.50 -6.41
N VAL A 78 -0.84 -9.68 -6.53
CA VAL A 78 -0.87 -8.57 -7.49
C VAL A 78 -0.38 -7.32 -6.76
N ILE A 79 0.67 -6.70 -7.28
CA ILE A 79 1.22 -5.44 -6.78
C ILE A 79 1.01 -4.33 -7.80
N ALA A 80 0.90 -3.09 -7.33
CA ALA A 80 0.96 -1.92 -8.18
C ALA A 80 2.43 -1.51 -8.40
N PHE A 81 2.84 -1.37 -9.64
CA PHE A 81 4.13 -0.78 -10.00
C PHE A 81 3.89 0.63 -10.51
N ALA A 82 4.33 1.64 -9.76
CA ALA A 82 4.02 3.03 -9.99
C ALA A 82 5.20 3.96 -9.62
N GLY A 83 5.01 5.26 -9.80
CA GLY A 83 5.99 6.30 -9.51
C GLY A 83 6.28 7.17 -10.74
N SER A 84 6.79 8.38 -10.50
CA SER A 84 7.05 9.37 -11.55
C SER A 84 8.11 8.91 -12.57
N GLU A 85 8.98 8.00 -12.16
CA GLU A 85 10.07 7.49 -13.02
C GLU A 85 9.73 6.12 -13.65
N VAL A 86 8.50 5.64 -13.47
CA VAL A 86 8.02 4.42 -14.13
C VAL A 86 7.44 4.76 -15.49
N LYS A 87 7.97 4.15 -16.56
CA LYS A 87 7.53 4.41 -17.94
C LYS A 87 6.08 4.01 -18.20
N LYS A 88 5.65 2.89 -17.66
CA LYS A 88 4.30 2.34 -17.80
C LYS A 88 3.82 1.79 -16.46
N PRO A 89 3.11 2.58 -15.66
CA PRO A 89 2.49 2.07 -14.44
C PRO A 89 1.52 0.92 -14.73
N ALA A 90 1.61 -0.15 -13.95
CA ALA A 90 0.83 -1.35 -14.20
C ALA A 90 0.64 -2.18 -12.92
N TYR A 91 -0.36 -3.06 -12.94
CA TYR A 91 -0.48 -4.13 -11.96
C TYR A 91 0.30 -5.35 -12.44
N CYS A 92 1.15 -5.88 -11.59
CA CYS A 92 2.04 -7.00 -11.89
C CYS A 92 1.82 -8.13 -10.88
N LYS A 93 1.90 -9.37 -11.35
CA LYS A 93 1.95 -10.53 -10.44
C LYS A 93 3.39 -10.78 -10.02
N MET A 94 3.63 -10.83 -8.72
CA MET A 94 4.93 -11.17 -8.14
C MET A 94 4.75 -12.09 -6.93
N THR A 95 5.73 -12.93 -6.68
CA THR A 95 5.78 -13.74 -5.46
C THR A 95 6.50 -12.97 -4.35
N ILE A 96 6.04 -13.09 -3.12
CA ILE A 96 6.73 -12.52 -1.95
C ILE A 96 8.18 -13.02 -1.92
N GLY A 97 9.14 -12.11 -1.73
CA GLY A 97 10.57 -12.43 -1.78
C GLY A 97 11.16 -12.50 -3.20
N GLN A 98 10.38 -12.23 -4.25
CA GLN A 98 10.92 -12.12 -5.60
C GLN A 98 11.76 -10.85 -5.75
N GLN A 99 12.84 -10.93 -6.51
CA GLN A 99 13.75 -9.82 -6.76
C GLN A 99 13.07 -8.72 -7.59
N LEU A 100 13.25 -7.46 -7.19
CA LEU A 100 12.62 -6.31 -7.83
C LEU A 100 13.27 -5.93 -9.18
N SER A 101 14.51 -6.35 -9.44
CA SER A 101 15.20 -6.10 -10.72
C SER A 101 14.36 -6.55 -11.91
N THR A 102 13.69 -7.69 -11.82
CA THR A 102 12.82 -8.22 -12.89
C THR A 102 11.67 -7.28 -13.26
N LEU A 103 11.22 -6.45 -12.31
CA LEU A 103 10.17 -5.46 -12.52
C LEU A 103 10.73 -4.12 -13.01
N ILE A 104 11.87 -3.72 -12.48
CA ILE A 104 12.45 -2.38 -12.65
C ILE A 104 13.23 -2.29 -13.98
N GLU A 105 13.99 -3.32 -14.35
CA GLU A 105 14.80 -3.31 -15.54
C GLU A 105 13.99 -3.04 -16.81
N GLY A 106 14.42 -2.03 -17.57
CA GLY A 106 13.74 -1.59 -18.79
C GLY A 106 12.47 -0.77 -18.59
N ASN A 107 11.87 -0.79 -17.40
CA ASN A 107 10.58 -0.16 -17.13
C ASN A 107 10.68 1.20 -16.44
N VAL A 108 11.87 1.66 -16.09
CA VAL A 108 12.11 2.95 -15.45
C VAL A 108 12.90 3.90 -16.33
N THR A 109 12.84 5.19 -16.03
CA THR A 109 13.62 6.24 -16.69
C THR A 109 15.11 6.05 -16.38
N THR A 110 15.95 6.20 -17.38
CA THR A 110 17.41 6.12 -17.24
C THR A 110 18.04 7.50 -17.11
N GLY A 111 19.24 7.57 -16.54
CA GLY A 111 20.03 8.81 -16.46
C GLY A 111 19.79 9.67 -15.23
N LYS A 112 18.98 9.21 -14.27
CA LYS A 112 18.78 9.88 -12.97
C LYS A 112 19.09 8.93 -11.83
N SER A 113 19.42 9.49 -10.67
CA SER A 113 19.45 8.75 -9.41
C SER A 113 18.01 8.42 -9.00
N LEU A 114 17.71 7.14 -8.83
CA LEU A 114 16.36 6.66 -8.55
C LEU A 114 16.25 6.15 -7.12
N ARG A 115 15.14 6.48 -6.49
CA ARG A 115 14.71 5.89 -5.22
C ARG A 115 13.66 4.83 -5.49
N VAL A 116 14.01 3.59 -5.22
CA VAL A 116 13.07 2.46 -5.23
C VAL A 116 12.49 2.31 -3.84
N ILE A 117 11.17 2.25 -3.74
CA ILE A 117 10.43 2.16 -2.48
C ILE A 117 9.59 0.90 -2.50
N ASN A 118 9.84 0.04 -1.54
CA ASN A 118 9.04 -1.15 -1.27
C ASN A 118 7.86 -0.73 -0.39
N GLY A 119 6.72 -0.50 -1.01
CA GLY A 119 5.54 0.13 -0.43
C GLY A 119 5.23 1.51 -1.01
N ASN A 120 4.34 2.25 -0.37
CA ASN A 120 3.97 3.58 -0.81
C ASN A 120 5.05 4.63 -0.46
N VAL A 121 4.97 5.79 -1.11
CA VAL A 121 5.96 6.86 -0.98
C VAL A 121 6.03 7.44 0.44
N MET A 122 4.93 7.37 1.22
CA MET A 122 4.83 7.97 2.55
C MET A 122 5.32 7.04 3.67
N THR A 123 5.06 5.74 3.56
CA THR A 123 5.30 4.77 4.63
C THR A 123 6.15 3.57 4.22
N GLY A 124 6.49 3.46 2.94
CA GLY A 124 7.30 2.39 2.41
C GLY A 124 8.78 2.50 2.82
N VAL A 125 9.53 1.46 2.54
CA VAL A 125 10.95 1.36 2.87
C VAL A 125 11.79 1.50 1.60
N LYS A 126 12.78 2.39 1.63
CA LYS A 126 13.77 2.50 0.55
C LYS A 126 14.50 1.16 0.39
N THR A 127 14.63 0.71 -0.84
CA THR A 127 15.33 -0.52 -1.19
C THR A 127 16.23 -0.28 -2.41
N SER A 128 17.07 -1.25 -2.74
CA SER A 128 17.84 -1.25 -3.99
C SER A 128 17.07 -1.88 -5.14
N VAL A 129 17.54 -1.70 -6.36
CA VAL A 129 17.01 -2.39 -7.56
C VAL A 129 17.09 -3.92 -7.39
N ASP A 130 18.15 -4.40 -6.74
CA ASP A 130 18.35 -5.84 -6.45
C ASP A 130 17.64 -6.32 -5.18
N GLY A 131 16.88 -5.44 -4.53
CA GLY A 131 16.10 -5.78 -3.35
C GLY A 131 14.97 -6.76 -3.67
N PHE A 132 14.29 -7.22 -2.62
CA PHE A 132 13.24 -8.22 -2.72
C PHE A 132 11.88 -7.65 -2.29
N LEU A 133 10.80 -8.18 -2.88
CA LEU A 133 9.45 -7.79 -2.52
C LEU A 133 9.14 -8.18 -1.08
N GLY A 134 8.77 -7.21 -0.26
CA GLY A 134 8.40 -7.41 1.15
C GLY A 134 7.08 -8.16 1.34
N ALA A 135 6.94 -8.83 2.48
CA ALA A 135 5.78 -9.68 2.77
C ALA A 135 4.43 -8.94 2.80
N HIS A 136 4.41 -7.69 3.23
CA HIS A 136 3.19 -6.87 3.36
C HIS A 136 3.11 -5.74 2.34
N VAL A 137 3.90 -5.84 1.27
CA VAL A 137 4.00 -4.81 0.23
C VAL A 137 2.99 -5.07 -0.86
N THR A 138 2.12 -4.10 -1.13
CA THR A 138 1.10 -4.14 -2.18
C THR A 138 1.45 -3.27 -3.38
N GLU A 139 2.51 -2.46 -3.27
CA GLU A 139 2.96 -1.57 -4.31
C GLU A 139 4.48 -1.35 -4.26
N VAL A 140 5.07 -1.12 -5.42
CA VAL A 140 6.48 -0.72 -5.56
C VAL A 140 6.50 0.59 -6.32
N ASN A 141 7.12 1.61 -5.72
CA ASN A 141 7.20 2.95 -6.28
C ASN A 141 8.63 3.31 -6.66
N VAL A 142 8.80 3.96 -7.82
CA VAL A 142 10.09 4.49 -8.26
C VAL A 142 9.96 6.00 -8.51
N ILE A 143 10.72 6.77 -7.76
CA ILE A 143 10.75 8.24 -7.83
C ILE A 143 12.20 8.73 -7.94
N PRO A 144 12.45 10.01 -8.29
CA PRO A 144 13.80 10.57 -8.22
C PRO A 144 14.32 10.54 -6.77
N GLU A 145 15.62 10.32 -6.59
CA GLU A 145 16.25 10.36 -5.25
C GLU A 145 16.16 11.75 -4.61
N GLY A 146 16.07 12.81 -5.42
CA GLY A 146 15.94 14.18 -4.91
C GLY A 146 17.28 14.87 -4.67
N ASP A 147 18.38 14.26 -5.08
CA ASP A 147 19.74 14.82 -4.93
C ASP A 147 19.96 16.10 -5.77
N ASP A 148 19.11 16.32 -6.78
CA ASP A 148 19.23 17.43 -7.73
C ASP A 148 18.66 18.75 -7.21
N VAL A 149 18.02 18.75 -6.03
CA VAL A 149 17.34 19.94 -5.48
C VAL A 149 18.19 20.55 -4.36
N HIS A 150 19.09 21.46 -4.72
CA HIS A 150 19.88 22.26 -3.79
C HIS A 150 19.35 23.70 -3.71
N GLU A 151 18.20 23.88 -3.06
CA GLU A 151 17.60 25.21 -2.87
C GLU A 151 17.89 25.73 -1.45
N ILE A 152 18.75 26.72 -1.33
CA ILE A 152 19.06 27.36 -0.03
C ILE A 152 17.82 28.03 0.59
N PHE A 153 16.94 28.60 -0.24
CA PHE A 153 15.70 29.25 0.17
C PHE A 153 14.46 28.61 -0.48
N GLY A 154 14.47 27.30 -0.70
CA GLY A 154 13.41 26.57 -1.41
C GLY A 154 12.01 26.74 -0.80
N TRP A 155 11.92 26.98 0.51
CA TRP A 155 10.67 27.23 1.22
C TRP A 155 10.03 28.61 0.92
N ILE A 156 10.80 29.59 0.41
CA ILE A 156 10.34 30.93 0.00
C ILE A 156 10.07 31.00 -1.51
N MET A 157 10.67 30.11 -2.31
CA MET A 157 10.58 30.15 -3.76
C MET A 157 9.14 29.94 -4.23
N PRO A 158 8.62 30.79 -5.12
CA PRO A 158 7.30 30.56 -5.71
C PRO A 158 7.34 29.34 -6.61
N ARG A 159 6.41 28.42 -6.39
CA ARG A 159 6.31 27.13 -7.11
C ARG A 159 4.97 27.04 -7.82
N PHE A 160 4.72 27.91 -8.77
CA PHE A 160 3.44 28.05 -9.46
C PHE A 160 2.98 26.80 -10.24
N ASN A 161 3.88 25.86 -10.45
CA ASN A 161 3.61 24.59 -11.12
C ASN A 161 3.46 23.40 -10.15
N GLN A 162 3.43 23.68 -8.85
CA GLN A 162 3.31 22.62 -7.83
C GLN A 162 2.12 22.90 -6.92
N PHE A 163 1.39 21.85 -6.56
CA PHE A 163 0.31 21.93 -5.60
C PHE A 163 0.85 21.88 -4.16
N SER A 164 0.34 22.78 -3.31
CA SER A 164 0.66 22.81 -1.89
C SER A 164 -0.59 22.72 -1.04
N ALA A 165 -0.87 21.55 -0.49
CA ALA A 165 -2.03 21.30 0.37
C ALA A 165 -2.02 22.19 1.62
N ASN A 166 -0.85 22.43 2.19
CA ASN A 166 -0.69 23.19 3.44
C ASN A 166 -0.35 24.66 3.20
N ARG A 167 -0.29 25.10 1.95
CA ARG A 167 0.15 26.44 1.57
C ARG A 167 1.49 26.83 2.20
N SER A 168 2.39 25.87 2.34
CA SER A 168 3.72 26.04 2.93
C SER A 168 4.71 26.77 2.02
N TYR A 169 4.37 26.92 0.75
CA TYR A 169 5.08 27.73 -0.24
C TYR A 169 4.09 28.32 -1.24
N PHE A 170 4.51 29.35 -1.98
CA PHE A 170 3.67 29.97 -3.00
C PHE A 170 3.47 29.02 -4.18
N SER A 171 2.32 28.34 -4.20
CA SER A 171 1.87 27.45 -5.26
C SER A 171 0.35 27.51 -5.38
N TRP A 172 -0.20 26.84 -6.36
CA TRP A 172 -1.65 26.67 -6.55
C TRP A 172 -2.25 25.73 -5.51
#